data_871520a9433778ef06d6b79bc29ff25b
#
_entry.id   871520a9433778ef06d6b79bc29ff25b
#
_cell.length_a   1.000
_cell.length_b   1.000
_cell.length_c   1.000
_cell.angle_alpha   90.00
_cell.angle_beta   90.00
_cell.angle_gamma   90.00
#
_symmetry.space_group_name_H-M   'P 1'
#
loop_
_entity.id
_entity.type
_entity.pdbx_description
1 polymer ?
#
loop_
_entity_poly.entity_id
_entity_poly.type
_entity_poly.pdbx_seq_one_letter_code
_entity_poly.pdbx_strand_id
1 'polypeptide(L)'
;SLEQLFEAQVDQGLIAVAIDPELLPDLREPFAGSLYGMVRRHRCAADHRDELAMRETAAPLEVPLVGGNEVLYHHRGRRMLQDVVACIRAGKKLAAAGHVIRGNSEHVLESAAKMHELFADAPELLHRTLEINEQCSFSLSQIRYVYPAEHLPEGKDEKAWLRELTF
;
A
#
# COMPACT_ATOMS: atom_id res chain seq x y z
N SER A 1 8.80 -9.79 -8.79
CA SER A 1 7.97 -10.80 -8.10
C SER A 1 8.24 -10.75 -6.60
N LEU A 2 7.38 -11.34 -5.77
CA LEU A 2 7.62 -11.49 -4.32
C LEU A 2 8.92 -12.24 -4.05
N GLU A 3 9.22 -13.29 -4.82
CA GLU A 3 10.48 -14.03 -4.74
C GLU A 3 11.71 -13.15 -4.88
N GLN A 4 11.71 -12.19 -5.83
CA GLN A 4 12.83 -11.24 -6.01
C GLN A 4 13.01 -10.31 -4.81
N LEU A 5 11.93 -9.93 -4.11
CA LEU A 5 12.00 -9.14 -2.89
C LEU A 5 12.64 -9.94 -1.76
N PHE A 6 12.30 -11.21 -1.62
CA PHE A 6 12.86 -12.09 -0.59
C PHE A 6 14.32 -12.45 -0.85
N GLU A 7 14.69 -12.76 -2.10
CA GLU A 7 16.09 -12.99 -2.50
C GLU A 7 16.99 -11.76 -2.23
N ALA A 8 16.45 -10.56 -2.40
CA ALA A 8 17.18 -9.31 -2.15
C ALA A 8 17.21 -8.89 -0.67
N GLN A 9 16.60 -9.65 0.26
CA GLN A 9 16.44 -9.32 1.69
C GLN A 9 15.84 -7.92 1.94
N VAL A 10 14.99 -7.46 1.02
CA VAL A 10 14.34 -6.12 1.10
C VAL A 10 13.16 -6.14 2.05
N ASP A 11 12.74 -7.31 2.51
CA ASP A 11 11.69 -7.56 3.49
C ASP A 11 12.05 -7.06 4.90
N GLN A 12 13.35 -6.93 5.20
CA GLN A 12 13.81 -6.45 6.51
C GLN A 12 13.40 -4.99 6.74
N GLY A 13 12.66 -4.75 7.83
CA GLY A 13 12.16 -3.42 8.19
C GLY A 13 10.89 -2.99 7.44
N LEU A 14 10.28 -3.89 6.66
CA LEU A 14 8.98 -3.67 6.04
C LEU A 14 7.86 -4.29 6.87
N ILE A 15 6.68 -3.68 6.77
CA ILE A 15 5.41 -4.24 7.27
C ILE A 15 4.57 -4.61 6.06
N ALA A 16 4.11 -5.87 6.02
CA ALA A 16 3.22 -6.34 4.98
C ALA A 16 1.75 -6.27 5.44
N VAL A 17 0.90 -5.70 4.61
CA VAL A 17 -0.55 -5.67 4.82
C VAL A 17 -1.22 -6.36 3.64
N ALA A 18 -1.62 -7.61 3.83
CA ALA A 18 -2.26 -8.41 2.80
C ALA A 18 -3.73 -8.02 2.63
N ILE A 19 -4.11 -7.70 1.40
CA ILE A 19 -5.49 -7.36 1.01
C ILE A 19 -6.24 -8.64 0.59
N ASP A 20 -5.51 -9.60 0.04
CA ASP A 20 -6.03 -10.88 -0.42
C ASP A 20 -5.67 -11.96 0.62
N PRO A 21 -6.66 -12.69 1.17
CA PRO A 21 -6.39 -13.75 2.13
C PRO A 21 -5.53 -14.88 1.56
N GLU A 22 -5.57 -15.13 0.24
CA GLU A 22 -4.76 -16.17 -0.41
C GLU A 22 -3.25 -15.92 -0.31
N LEU A 23 -2.83 -14.67 -0.08
CA LEU A 23 -1.42 -14.30 0.09
C LEU A 23 -0.88 -14.54 1.52
N LEU A 24 -1.74 -14.71 2.51
CA LEU A 24 -1.32 -14.81 3.91
C LEU A 24 -0.38 -16.00 4.17
N PRO A 25 -0.62 -17.22 3.64
CA PRO A 25 0.29 -18.35 3.85
C PRO A 25 1.70 -18.09 3.31
N ASP A 26 1.80 -17.51 2.12
CA ASP A 26 3.09 -17.24 1.46
C ASP A 26 3.88 -16.12 2.15
N LEU A 27 3.17 -15.15 2.74
CA LEU A 27 3.77 -14.00 3.44
C LEU A 27 4.08 -14.30 4.91
N ARG A 28 3.55 -15.39 5.48
CA ARG A 28 3.64 -15.71 6.91
C ARG A 28 5.08 -15.85 7.41
N GLU A 29 5.91 -16.57 6.68
CA GLU A 29 7.30 -16.81 7.05
C GLU A 29 8.18 -15.58 6.79
N PRO A 30 8.19 -14.95 5.58
CA PRO A 30 9.03 -13.79 5.29
C PRO A 30 8.74 -12.57 6.18
N PHE A 31 7.48 -12.36 6.56
CA PHE A 31 7.04 -11.22 7.36
C PHE A 31 6.63 -11.64 8.78
N ALA A 32 7.30 -12.64 9.36
CA ALA A 32 7.00 -13.08 10.71
C ALA A 32 7.08 -11.92 11.73
N GLY A 33 5.95 -11.61 12.37
CA GLY A 33 5.82 -10.50 13.33
C GLY A 33 5.52 -9.13 12.71
N SER A 34 5.54 -8.98 11.37
CA SER A 34 5.22 -7.75 10.67
C SER A 34 4.18 -7.92 9.54
N LEU A 35 3.43 -9.04 9.56
CA LEU A 35 2.35 -9.32 8.63
C LEU A 35 0.99 -9.01 9.26
N TYR A 36 0.12 -8.36 8.48
CA TYR A 36 -1.26 -8.06 8.84
C TYR A 36 -2.21 -8.44 7.71
N GLY A 37 -3.41 -8.93 8.03
CA GLY A 37 -4.50 -9.08 7.08
C GLY A 37 -5.43 -7.86 7.12
N MET A 38 -5.77 -7.29 5.95
CA MET A 38 -6.62 -6.11 5.88
C MET A 38 -8.10 -6.49 5.76
N VAL A 39 -8.91 -6.03 6.71
CA VAL A 39 -10.37 -6.03 6.62
C VAL A 39 -10.82 -4.72 5.97
N ARG A 40 -11.59 -4.82 4.89
CA ARG A 40 -12.09 -3.68 4.12
C ARG A 40 -13.61 -3.65 4.15
N ARG A 41 -14.17 -2.46 4.26
CA ARG A 41 -15.62 -2.25 4.23
C ARG A 41 -15.98 -1.10 3.30
N HIS A 42 -16.56 -1.44 2.14
CA HIS A 42 -16.95 -0.49 1.10
C HIS A 42 -18.49 -0.40 0.94
N ARG A 43 -19.24 -0.87 1.94
CA ARG A 43 -20.71 -0.89 1.92
C ARG A 43 -21.27 -1.60 0.68
N CYS A 44 -20.67 -2.72 0.34
CA CYS A 44 -21.10 -3.58 -0.75
C CYS A 44 -21.46 -4.99 -0.23
N ALA A 45 -22.21 -5.74 -1.03
CA ALA A 45 -22.66 -7.08 -0.65
C ALA A 45 -21.50 -8.09 -0.46
N ALA A 46 -20.34 -7.80 -1.04
CA ALA A 46 -19.16 -8.66 -0.91
C ALA A 46 -18.41 -8.48 0.42
N ASP A 47 -18.55 -7.34 1.09
CA ASP A 47 -17.76 -6.99 2.29
C ASP A 47 -17.77 -8.09 3.35
N HIS A 48 -18.97 -8.60 3.67
CA HIS A 48 -19.11 -9.63 4.71
C HIS A 48 -18.40 -10.94 4.33
N ARG A 49 -18.54 -11.39 3.09
CA ARG A 49 -17.88 -12.60 2.58
C ARG A 49 -16.37 -12.44 2.58
N ASP A 50 -15.88 -11.29 2.11
CA ASP A 50 -14.46 -11.01 1.98
C ASP A 50 -13.82 -10.84 3.37
N GLU A 51 -14.52 -10.22 4.32
CA GLU A 51 -14.10 -10.15 5.73
C GLU A 51 -14.07 -11.54 6.38
N LEU A 52 -15.08 -12.37 6.15
CA LEU A 52 -15.13 -13.73 6.70
C LEU A 52 -13.95 -14.56 6.17
N ALA A 53 -13.70 -14.55 4.87
CA ALA A 53 -12.58 -15.27 4.26
C ALA A 53 -11.22 -14.81 4.83
N MET A 54 -11.04 -13.50 5.02
CA MET A 54 -9.83 -12.95 5.64
C MET A 54 -9.67 -13.45 7.08
N ARG A 55 -10.73 -13.44 7.89
CA ARG A 55 -10.72 -13.91 9.29
C ARG A 55 -10.43 -15.42 9.38
N GLU A 56 -11.07 -16.23 8.54
CA GLU A 56 -10.89 -17.67 8.51
C GLU A 56 -9.47 -18.08 8.10
N THR A 57 -8.86 -17.37 7.16
CA THR A 57 -7.48 -17.63 6.71
C THR A 57 -6.46 -17.12 7.72
N ALA A 58 -6.67 -15.96 8.32
CA ALA A 58 -5.73 -15.34 9.24
C ALA A 58 -5.65 -16.05 10.60
N ALA A 59 -6.79 -16.58 11.10
CA ALA A 59 -6.88 -17.16 12.43
C ALA A 59 -5.91 -18.34 12.66
N PRO A 60 -5.86 -19.39 11.80
CA PRO A 60 -4.94 -20.51 11.99
C PRO A 60 -3.48 -20.14 11.80
N LEU A 61 -3.20 -19.02 11.10
CA LEU A 61 -1.86 -18.49 10.87
C LEU A 61 -1.40 -17.53 11.98
N GLU A 62 -2.29 -17.22 12.93
CA GLU A 62 -2.07 -16.21 13.99
C GLU A 62 -1.69 -14.83 13.43
N VAL A 63 -2.21 -14.49 12.22
CA VAL A 63 -1.96 -13.20 11.58
C VAL A 63 -2.96 -12.18 12.13
N PRO A 64 -2.49 -11.07 12.72
CA PRO A 64 -3.37 -10.00 13.20
C PRO A 64 -4.08 -9.29 12.05
N LEU A 65 -5.33 -8.86 12.30
CA LEU A 65 -6.12 -8.14 11.32
C LEU A 65 -6.11 -6.64 11.60
N VAL A 66 -6.10 -5.83 10.55
CA VAL A 66 -6.17 -4.36 10.60
C VAL A 66 -7.33 -3.87 9.75
N GLY A 67 -8.07 -2.89 10.25
CA GLY A 67 -9.13 -2.22 9.50
C GLY A 67 -8.55 -1.18 8.55
N GLY A 68 -8.98 -1.20 7.30
CA GLY A 68 -8.52 -0.25 6.31
C GLY A 68 -9.55 0.02 5.22
N ASN A 69 -9.21 0.95 4.34
CA ASN A 69 -9.98 1.24 3.15
C ASN A 69 -9.04 1.25 1.95
N GLU A 70 -9.39 0.55 0.89
CA GLU A 70 -8.67 0.61 -0.39
C GLU A 70 -8.96 1.97 -1.05
N VAL A 71 -8.18 3.00 -0.68
CA VAL A 71 -8.38 4.37 -1.16
C VAL A 71 -7.89 4.50 -2.59
N LEU A 72 -8.80 4.81 -3.51
CA LEU A 72 -8.50 5.07 -4.92
C LEU A 72 -8.58 6.56 -5.28
N TYR A 73 -9.23 7.36 -4.45
CA TYR A 73 -9.36 8.82 -4.64
C TYR A 73 -9.62 9.53 -3.30
N HIS A 74 -9.19 10.77 -3.21
CA HIS A 74 -9.32 11.59 -2.01
C HIS A 74 -10.73 12.20 -1.81
N HIS A 75 -11.54 12.26 -2.87
CA HIS A 75 -12.89 12.82 -2.85
C HIS A 75 -13.82 12.05 -3.79
N ARG A 76 -15.07 11.80 -3.39
CA ARG A 76 -16.06 11.00 -4.15
C ARG A 76 -16.26 11.48 -5.59
N GLY A 77 -16.19 12.79 -5.83
CA GLY A 77 -16.27 13.37 -7.17
C GLY A 77 -15.14 12.97 -8.13
N ARG A 78 -14.05 12.41 -7.62
CA ARG A 78 -12.92 11.90 -8.44
C ARG A 78 -13.11 10.46 -8.92
N ARG A 79 -14.18 9.80 -8.51
CA ARG A 79 -14.51 8.44 -8.97
C ARG A 79 -14.48 8.31 -10.49
N MET A 80 -15.11 9.26 -11.20
CA MET A 80 -15.15 9.22 -12.67
C MET A 80 -13.75 9.20 -13.30
N LEU A 81 -12.81 9.96 -12.75
CA LEU A 81 -11.42 9.94 -13.21
C LEU A 81 -10.79 8.57 -12.98
N GLN A 82 -11.00 7.97 -11.80
CA GLN A 82 -10.52 6.63 -11.49
C GLN A 82 -11.11 5.57 -12.44
N ASP A 83 -12.41 5.66 -12.74
CA ASP A 83 -13.08 4.75 -13.68
C ASP A 83 -12.46 4.83 -15.08
N VAL A 84 -12.15 6.04 -15.56
CA VAL A 84 -11.44 6.25 -16.83
C VAL A 84 -10.04 5.65 -16.81
N VAL A 85 -9.25 5.91 -15.76
CA VAL A 85 -7.90 5.36 -15.61
C VAL A 85 -7.93 3.84 -15.57
N ALA A 86 -8.88 3.25 -14.83
CA ALA A 86 -9.05 1.80 -14.77
C ALA A 86 -9.38 1.20 -16.15
N CYS A 87 -10.25 1.88 -16.91
CA CYS A 87 -10.59 1.46 -18.27
C CYS A 87 -9.39 1.56 -19.23
N ILE A 88 -8.59 2.62 -19.14
CA ILE A 88 -7.34 2.78 -19.93
C ILE A 88 -6.40 1.61 -19.62
N ARG A 89 -6.17 1.34 -18.34
CA ARG A 89 -5.31 0.23 -17.90
C ARG A 89 -5.77 -1.14 -18.42
N ALA A 90 -7.10 -1.34 -18.49
CA ALA A 90 -7.70 -2.58 -18.96
C ALA A 90 -7.89 -2.63 -20.49
N GLY A 91 -7.55 -1.58 -21.25
CA GLY A 91 -7.78 -1.49 -22.69
C GLY A 91 -9.28 -1.50 -23.07
N LYS A 92 -10.16 -1.01 -22.20
CA LYS A 92 -11.62 -1.04 -22.40
C LYS A 92 -12.20 0.38 -22.54
N LYS A 93 -13.31 0.49 -23.27
CA LYS A 93 -14.11 1.71 -23.28
C LYS A 93 -14.94 1.79 -22.00
N LEU A 94 -15.21 2.99 -21.51
CA LEU A 94 -16.00 3.21 -20.29
C LEU A 94 -17.41 2.57 -20.37
N ALA A 95 -18.07 2.63 -21.53
CA ALA A 95 -19.36 1.97 -21.76
C ALA A 95 -19.33 0.43 -21.69
N ALA A 96 -18.13 -0.16 -21.76
CA ALA A 96 -17.88 -1.61 -21.69
C ALA A 96 -17.06 -1.99 -20.46
N ALA A 97 -16.98 -1.11 -19.46
CA ALA A 97 -16.13 -1.28 -18.29
C ALA A 97 -16.47 -2.53 -17.45
N GLY A 98 -17.76 -2.83 -17.26
CA GLY A 98 -18.20 -3.96 -16.46
C GLY A 98 -17.56 -3.95 -15.06
N HIS A 99 -16.93 -5.07 -14.68
CA HIS A 99 -16.27 -5.23 -13.38
C HIS A 99 -14.88 -4.55 -13.27
N VAL A 100 -14.41 -3.87 -14.32
CA VAL A 100 -13.15 -3.12 -14.28
C VAL A 100 -13.27 -1.89 -13.36
N ILE A 101 -14.47 -1.31 -13.26
CA ILE A 101 -14.76 -0.19 -12.37
C ILE A 101 -15.42 -0.68 -11.07
N ARG A 102 -15.26 0.08 -10.01
CA ARG A 102 -15.88 -0.22 -8.71
C ARG A 102 -17.39 0.06 -8.74
N GLY A 103 -18.17 -0.76 -8.04
CA GLY A 103 -19.62 -0.67 -8.02
C GLY A 103 -20.18 0.60 -7.34
N ASN A 104 -19.42 1.18 -6.40
CA ASN A 104 -19.81 2.37 -5.64
C ASN A 104 -18.65 3.37 -5.47
N SER A 105 -18.87 4.45 -4.73
CA SER A 105 -17.88 5.50 -4.47
C SER A 105 -17.22 5.43 -3.08
N GLU A 106 -17.28 4.26 -2.44
CA GLU A 106 -16.77 4.11 -1.06
C GLU A 106 -15.23 3.95 -0.97
N HIS A 107 -14.53 3.81 -2.11
CA HIS A 107 -13.07 3.79 -2.20
C HIS A 107 -12.44 5.19 -2.06
N VAL A 108 -12.98 6.00 -1.16
CA VAL A 108 -12.56 7.38 -0.90
C VAL A 108 -11.77 7.46 0.40
N LEU A 109 -10.90 8.46 0.51
CA LEU A 109 -10.25 8.78 1.77
C LEU A 109 -11.30 9.29 2.76
N GLU A 110 -11.57 8.51 3.80
CA GLU A 110 -12.54 8.84 4.82
C GLU A 110 -11.89 9.50 6.04
N SER A 111 -12.69 10.26 6.79
CA SER A 111 -12.25 10.83 8.06
C SER A 111 -12.15 9.75 9.15
N ALA A 112 -11.35 10.00 10.20
CA ALA A 112 -11.25 9.12 11.36
C ALA A 112 -12.64 8.83 11.98
N ALA A 113 -13.52 9.83 12.09
CA ALA A 113 -14.86 9.65 12.61
C ALA A 113 -15.69 8.67 11.78
N LYS A 114 -15.58 8.74 10.45
CA LYS A 114 -16.25 7.82 9.54
C LYS A 114 -15.68 6.41 9.62
N MET A 115 -14.37 6.26 9.77
CA MET A 115 -13.75 4.96 9.98
C MET A 115 -14.22 4.34 11.31
N HIS A 116 -14.29 5.12 12.39
CA HIS A 116 -14.84 4.64 13.67
C HIS A 116 -16.31 4.21 13.58
N GLU A 117 -17.13 4.92 12.82
CA GLU A 117 -18.51 4.51 12.53
C GLU A 117 -18.57 3.20 11.76
N LEU A 118 -17.71 3.04 10.74
CA LEU A 118 -17.67 1.89 9.85
C LEU A 118 -17.21 0.60 10.58
N PHE A 119 -16.33 0.73 11.57
CA PHE A 119 -15.77 -0.37 12.36
C PHE A 119 -16.22 -0.32 13.83
N ALA A 120 -17.42 0.24 14.10
CA ALA A 120 -17.94 0.38 15.48
C ALA A 120 -18.12 -0.97 16.20
N ASP A 121 -18.37 -2.04 15.45
CA ASP A 121 -18.50 -3.42 15.93
C ASP A 121 -17.16 -4.15 16.13
N ALA A 122 -16.05 -3.59 15.61
CA ALA A 122 -14.71 -4.18 15.68
C ALA A 122 -13.62 -3.09 15.83
N PRO A 123 -13.66 -2.28 16.90
CA PRO A 123 -12.78 -1.15 17.10
C PRO A 123 -11.29 -1.54 17.21
N GLU A 124 -11.01 -2.77 17.60
CA GLU A 124 -9.65 -3.32 17.69
C GLU A 124 -8.93 -3.33 16.34
N LEU A 125 -9.68 -3.44 15.23
CA LEU A 125 -9.10 -3.38 13.88
C LEU A 125 -8.52 -2.00 13.57
N LEU A 126 -9.15 -0.93 14.07
CA LEU A 126 -8.63 0.43 13.91
C LEU A 126 -7.50 0.73 14.91
N HIS A 127 -7.58 0.21 16.14
CA HIS A 127 -6.50 0.35 17.12
C HIS A 127 -5.17 -0.17 16.57
N ARG A 128 -5.22 -1.24 15.80
CA ARG A 128 -4.03 -1.84 15.18
C ARG A 128 -3.35 -0.95 14.15
N THR A 129 -4.06 0.02 13.58
CA THR A 129 -3.43 1.03 12.72
C THR A 129 -2.42 1.90 13.48
N LEU A 130 -2.66 2.14 14.78
CA LEU A 130 -1.74 2.89 15.65
C LEU A 130 -0.51 2.04 15.97
N GLU A 131 -0.68 0.75 16.25
CA GLU A 131 0.44 -0.19 16.44
C GLU A 131 1.37 -0.21 15.23
N ILE A 132 0.80 -0.27 14.01
CA ILE A 132 1.56 -0.20 12.76
C ILE A 132 2.27 1.14 12.63
N ASN A 133 1.60 2.24 12.95
CA ASN A 133 2.21 3.58 12.90
C ASN A 133 3.40 3.72 13.85
N GLU A 134 3.32 3.16 15.05
CA GLU A 134 4.42 3.17 16.03
C GLU A 134 5.65 2.38 15.56
N GLN A 135 5.44 1.32 14.78
CA GLN A 135 6.52 0.54 14.17
C GLN A 135 7.18 1.26 12.99
N CYS A 136 6.48 2.19 12.32
CA CYS A 136 6.97 2.94 11.18
C CYS A 136 7.84 4.12 11.63
N SER A 137 9.15 3.90 11.79
CA SER A 137 10.10 4.93 12.22
C SER A 137 10.84 5.62 11.06
N PHE A 138 10.65 5.16 9.82
CA PHE A 138 11.32 5.72 8.64
C PHE A 138 10.85 7.12 8.31
N SER A 139 11.79 8.01 8.01
CA SER A 139 11.52 9.37 7.51
C SER A 139 12.25 9.63 6.20
N LEU A 140 11.58 10.28 5.25
CA LEU A 140 12.20 10.71 3.99
C LEU A 140 13.43 11.59 4.18
N SER A 141 13.54 12.30 5.30
CA SER A 141 14.75 13.09 5.66
C SER A 141 15.99 12.24 5.93
N GLN A 142 15.82 10.93 6.13
CA GLN A 142 16.92 9.98 6.29
C GLN A 142 17.54 9.55 4.95
N ILE A 143 16.85 9.78 3.84
CA ILE A 143 17.35 9.49 2.50
C ILE A 143 18.40 10.53 2.16
N ARG A 144 19.65 10.12 2.11
CA ARG A 144 20.75 10.92 1.56
C ARG A 144 20.89 10.57 0.08
N TYR A 145 20.57 11.51 -0.78
CA TYR A 145 20.91 11.37 -2.19
C TYR A 145 22.43 11.54 -2.33
N VAL A 146 23.08 10.43 -2.65
CA VAL A 146 24.47 10.48 -3.11
C VAL A 146 24.38 10.56 -4.63
N TYR A 147 24.54 11.74 -5.18
CA TYR A 147 24.71 11.88 -6.63
C TYR A 147 25.99 11.14 -7.01
N PRO A 148 26.01 10.37 -8.12
CA PRO A 148 27.25 9.83 -8.62
C PRO A 148 28.20 11.00 -8.84
N ALA A 149 29.28 11.05 -8.05
CA ALA A 149 30.35 12.02 -8.28
C ALA A 149 30.99 11.65 -9.60
N GLU A 150 31.06 12.61 -10.54
CA GLU A 150 31.86 12.43 -11.74
C GLU A 150 33.32 12.20 -11.29
N HIS A 151 34.04 11.37 -12.06
CA HIS A 151 35.46 11.15 -11.82
C HIS A 151 36.22 12.46 -12.10
N LEU A 152 36.48 13.19 -11.02
CA LEU A 152 37.29 14.41 -11.08
C LEU A 152 38.78 14.03 -11.09
N PRO A 153 39.60 14.65 -11.95
CA PRO A 153 41.03 14.49 -11.83
C PRO A 153 41.57 15.00 -10.48
N GLU A 154 42.63 14.35 -9.99
CA GLU A 154 43.22 14.69 -8.70
C GLU A 154 43.52 16.19 -8.59
N GLY A 155 43.07 16.83 -7.52
CA GLY A 155 43.30 18.25 -7.24
C GLY A 155 42.39 19.25 -7.95
N LYS A 156 41.35 18.78 -8.65
CA LYS A 156 40.36 19.67 -9.31
C LYS A 156 39.01 19.57 -8.59
N ASP A 157 38.33 20.72 -8.46
CA ASP A 157 36.92 20.76 -8.09
C ASP A 157 36.02 20.66 -9.34
N GLU A 158 34.76 20.31 -9.13
CA GLU A 158 33.77 20.14 -10.22
C GLU A 158 33.66 21.35 -11.13
N LYS A 159 33.74 22.56 -10.56
CA LYS A 159 33.60 23.84 -11.27
C LYS A 159 34.82 24.15 -12.14
N ALA A 160 36.02 23.88 -11.60
CA ALA A 160 37.27 24.06 -12.32
C ALA A 160 37.38 23.08 -13.50
N TRP A 161 36.97 21.80 -13.24
CA TRP A 161 36.98 20.78 -14.28
C TRP A 161 35.96 21.03 -15.38
N LEU A 162 34.72 21.40 -15.03
CA LEU A 162 33.73 21.81 -16.04
C LEU A 162 34.19 22.98 -16.90
N ARG A 163 34.84 23.96 -16.28
CA ARG A 163 35.37 25.14 -17.00
C ARG A 163 36.44 24.76 -18.01
N GLU A 164 37.36 23.85 -17.65
CA GLU A 164 38.43 23.35 -18.51
C GLU A 164 37.91 22.51 -19.68
N LEU A 165 36.83 21.76 -19.47
CA LEU A 165 36.17 20.99 -20.52
C LEU A 165 35.38 21.86 -21.50
N THR A 166 35.01 23.09 -21.12
CA THR A 166 34.12 23.93 -21.89
C THR A 166 34.89 25.00 -22.69
N PHE A 167 36.08 25.40 -22.24
CA PHE A 167 36.93 26.46 -22.81
C PHE A 167 38.33 25.98 -23.07
#